data_c527dd7eae0f84058cd63a0e96a10927
#
_entry.id   c527dd7eae0f84058cd63a0e96a10927
#
_cell.length_a   1.000
_cell.length_b   1.000
_cell.length_c   1.000
_cell.angle_alpha   90.00
_cell.angle_beta   90.00
_cell.angle_gamma   90.00
#
_symmetry.space_group_name_H-M   'P 1'
#
loop_
_entity.id
_entity.type
_entity.pdbx_description
1 polymer ?
#
loop_
_entity_poly.entity_id
_entity_poly.type
_entity_poly.pdbx_seq_one_letter_code
_entity_poly.pdbx_strand_id
1 'polypeptide(L)'
;VFISLYTTRLILSSLGASDFGIFNIIGGAIVMLGFLNATMANATQRFMSYAEGEGNLIKKRQIFNVSIVLHIGVAVLTCILLLIVMRLLFNGVFNIPVQRIFAAKVIYLSAVASTVLTIINVPYDSVVNAHENMLYYSLIGIFECLLRLAIAFVCVYTNSDKLIVYGVLT
;
A
#
# COMPACT_ATOMS: atom_id res chain seq x y z
N VAL A 1 11.72 6.97 12.12
CA VAL A 1 11.74 5.82 13.06
C VAL A 1 11.00 6.16 14.35
N PHE A 2 11.35 7.22 15.09
CA PHE A 2 10.69 7.56 16.37
C PHE A 2 9.19 7.77 16.24
N ILE A 3 8.75 8.54 15.25
CA ILE A 3 7.32 8.80 15.00
C ILE A 3 6.59 7.50 14.69
N SER A 4 7.16 6.60 13.88
CA SER A 4 6.55 5.31 13.55
C SER A 4 6.38 4.43 14.78
N LEU A 5 7.37 4.37 15.67
CA LEU A 5 7.29 3.61 16.92
C LEU A 5 6.21 4.17 17.85
N TYR A 6 6.15 5.49 17.97
CA TYR A 6 5.12 6.17 18.76
C TYR A 6 3.72 5.91 18.20
N THR A 7 3.55 6.04 16.89
CA THR A 7 2.29 5.77 16.18
C THR A 7 1.83 4.32 16.40
N THR A 8 2.73 3.34 16.25
CA THR A 8 2.41 1.92 16.48
C THR A 8 1.94 1.66 17.92
N ARG A 9 2.61 2.28 18.91
CA ARG A 9 2.21 2.17 20.32
C ARG A 9 0.81 2.75 20.55
N LEU A 10 0.53 3.90 19.96
CA LEU A 10 -0.73 4.61 20.09
C LEU A 10 -1.88 3.81 19.46
N ILE A 11 -1.64 3.21 18.30
CA ILE A 11 -2.61 2.34 17.62
C ILE A 11 -2.87 1.07 18.41
N LEU A 12 -1.81 0.41 18.90
CA LEU A 12 -1.95 -0.80 19.71
C LEU A 12 -2.76 -0.54 20.99
N SER A 13 -2.53 0.60 21.66
CA SER A 13 -3.30 0.99 22.85
C SER A 13 -4.76 1.34 22.53
N SER A 14 -5.03 1.84 21.32
CA SER A 14 -6.36 2.27 20.88
C SER A 14 -7.23 1.12 20.37
N LEU A 15 -6.65 0.20 19.56
CA LEU A 15 -7.36 -0.94 18.97
C LEU A 15 -7.40 -2.15 19.93
N GLY A 16 -6.39 -2.29 20.79
CA GLY A 16 -6.17 -3.50 21.56
C GLY A 16 -5.47 -4.60 20.76
N ALA A 17 -4.95 -5.61 21.47
CA ALA A 17 -4.12 -6.66 20.87
C ALA A 17 -4.86 -7.50 19.80
N SER A 18 -6.15 -7.77 20.01
CA SER A 18 -6.96 -8.59 19.08
C SER A 18 -7.16 -7.92 17.75
N ASP A 19 -7.64 -6.67 17.72
CA ASP A 19 -7.93 -5.93 16.49
C ASP A 19 -6.64 -5.54 15.76
N PHE A 20 -5.59 -5.18 16.51
CA PHE A 20 -4.26 -4.96 15.96
C PHE A 20 -3.67 -6.23 15.32
N GLY A 21 -3.90 -7.39 15.94
CA GLY A 21 -3.53 -8.70 15.37
C GLY A 21 -4.25 -8.99 14.05
N ILE A 22 -5.55 -8.75 13.96
CA ILE A 22 -6.34 -8.91 12.73
C ILE A 22 -5.79 -8.01 11.61
N PHE A 23 -5.52 -6.74 11.92
CA PHE A 23 -4.95 -5.79 10.97
C PHE A 23 -3.59 -6.26 10.42
N ASN A 24 -2.69 -6.72 11.30
CA ASN A 24 -1.36 -7.21 10.90
C ASN A 24 -1.42 -8.50 10.07
N ILE A 25 -2.31 -9.43 10.39
CA ILE A 25 -2.48 -10.66 9.62
C ILE A 25 -2.97 -10.33 8.20
N ILE A 26 -3.94 -9.44 8.07
CA ILE A 26 -4.45 -8.99 6.76
C ILE A 26 -3.34 -8.27 5.98
N GLY A 27 -2.65 -7.33 6.60
CA GLY A 27 -1.53 -6.61 5.99
C GLY A 27 -0.42 -7.55 5.54
N GLY A 28 -0.04 -8.53 6.38
CA GLY A 28 0.97 -9.54 6.06
C GLY A 28 0.61 -10.38 4.84
N ALA A 29 -0.64 -10.82 4.72
CA ALA A 29 -1.11 -11.57 3.56
C ALA A 29 -1.00 -10.79 2.25
N ILE A 30 -1.26 -9.48 2.29
CA ILE A 30 -1.16 -8.59 1.13
C ILE A 30 0.31 -8.31 0.78
N VAL A 31 1.14 -8.03 1.77
CA VAL A 31 2.59 -7.75 1.57
C VAL A 31 3.30 -8.94 0.93
N MET A 32 2.88 -10.16 1.19
CA MET A 32 3.47 -11.35 0.54
C MET A 32 3.35 -11.32 -0.99
N LEU A 33 2.33 -10.67 -1.55
CA LEU A 33 2.19 -10.50 -3.00
C LEU A 33 2.89 -9.24 -3.53
N GLY A 34 3.36 -8.36 -2.66
CA GLY A 34 4.04 -7.12 -3.01
C GLY A 34 5.40 -7.31 -3.69
N PHE A 35 6.04 -8.48 -3.55
CA PHE A 35 7.33 -8.75 -4.19
C PHE A 35 7.26 -8.68 -5.72
N LEU A 36 6.12 -9.06 -6.32
CA LEU A 36 5.90 -8.95 -7.77
C LEU A 36 5.95 -7.49 -8.23
N ASN A 37 5.31 -6.61 -7.46
CA ASN A 37 5.32 -5.19 -7.74
C ASN A 37 6.73 -4.59 -7.64
N ALA A 38 7.48 -4.93 -6.59
CA ALA A 38 8.84 -4.42 -6.39
C ALA A 38 9.79 -4.77 -7.55
N THR A 39 9.69 -5.99 -8.08
CA THR A 39 10.51 -6.44 -9.21
C THR A 39 10.21 -5.61 -10.47
N MET A 40 8.93 -5.39 -10.77
CA MET A 40 8.52 -4.61 -11.95
C MET A 40 8.84 -3.11 -11.79
N ALA A 41 8.68 -2.57 -10.58
CA ALA A 41 9.04 -1.19 -10.26
C ALA A 41 10.53 -0.94 -10.52
N ASN A 42 11.40 -1.82 -10.02
CA ASN A 42 12.85 -1.73 -10.24
C ASN A 42 13.21 -1.80 -11.73
N ALA A 43 12.57 -2.69 -12.49
CA ALA A 43 12.78 -2.79 -13.94
C ALA A 43 12.37 -1.49 -14.65
N THR A 44 11.18 -0.98 -14.36
CA THR A 44 10.66 0.26 -14.95
C THR A 44 11.56 1.45 -14.62
N GLN A 45 11.97 1.59 -13.36
CA GLN A 45 12.88 2.65 -12.93
C GLN A 45 14.21 2.59 -13.69
N ARG A 46 14.80 1.40 -13.84
CA ARG A 46 16.06 1.21 -14.58
C ARG A 46 15.94 1.66 -16.04
N PHE A 47 14.88 1.26 -16.75
CA PHE A 47 14.67 1.68 -18.14
C PHE A 47 14.42 3.17 -18.25
N MET A 48 13.67 3.76 -17.32
CA MET A 48 13.40 5.19 -17.29
C MET A 48 14.67 6.00 -17.04
N SER A 49 15.49 5.62 -16.05
CA SER A 49 16.77 6.29 -15.75
C SER A 49 17.74 6.20 -16.92
N TYR A 50 17.76 5.07 -17.63
CA TYR A 50 18.59 4.92 -18.84
C TYR A 50 18.17 5.89 -19.96
N ALA A 51 16.87 5.97 -20.23
CA ALA A 51 16.33 6.90 -21.24
C ALA A 51 16.49 8.37 -20.83
N GLU A 52 16.49 8.68 -19.54
CA GLU A 52 16.79 10.00 -18.99
C GLU A 52 18.24 10.38 -19.28
N GLY A 53 19.19 9.48 -19.00
CA GLY A 53 20.63 9.68 -19.26
C GLY A 53 20.96 9.84 -20.74
N GLU A 54 20.20 9.20 -21.64
CA GLU A 54 20.32 9.41 -23.10
C GLU A 54 19.74 10.74 -23.57
N GLY A 55 18.96 11.43 -22.77
CA GLY A 55 18.24 12.66 -23.16
C GLY A 55 17.16 12.46 -24.24
N ASN A 56 16.75 11.21 -24.50
CA ASN A 56 15.83 10.87 -25.58
C ASN A 56 14.36 10.92 -25.10
N LEU A 57 13.71 12.06 -25.32
CA LEU A 57 12.31 12.29 -24.93
C LEU A 57 11.32 11.30 -25.56
N ILE A 58 11.56 10.87 -26.81
CA ILE A 58 10.67 9.93 -27.51
C ILE A 58 10.74 8.57 -26.82
N LYS A 59 11.95 8.10 -26.49
CA LYS A 59 12.19 6.84 -25.80
C LYS A 59 11.58 6.86 -24.39
N LYS A 60 11.74 7.96 -23.66
CA LYS A 60 11.10 8.14 -22.33
C LYS A 60 9.58 7.99 -22.41
N ARG A 61 8.94 8.65 -23.37
CA ARG A 61 7.49 8.57 -23.57
C ARG A 61 7.02 7.16 -23.94
N GLN A 62 7.79 6.46 -24.77
CA GLN A 62 7.48 5.07 -25.11
C GLN A 62 7.57 4.14 -23.89
N ILE A 63 8.65 4.25 -23.11
CA ILE A 63 8.84 3.45 -21.89
C ILE A 63 7.72 3.74 -20.89
N PHE A 64 7.35 5.01 -20.70
CA PHE A 64 6.27 5.40 -19.80
C PHE A 64 4.92 4.78 -20.23
N ASN A 65 4.55 4.90 -21.51
CA ASN A 65 3.29 4.36 -22.02
C ASN A 65 3.23 2.83 -21.89
N VAL A 66 4.31 2.15 -22.25
CA VAL A 66 4.40 0.68 -22.09
C VAL A 66 4.32 0.29 -20.62
N SER A 67 5.00 1.03 -19.75
CA SER A 67 4.97 0.78 -18.31
C SER A 67 3.56 0.94 -17.73
N ILE A 68 2.80 1.96 -18.12
CA ILE A 68 1.40 2.12 -17.67
C ILE A 68 0.57 0.89 -18.03
N VAL A 69 0.62 0.46 -19.30
CA VAL A 69 -0.17 -0.70 -19.77
C VAL A 69 0.20 -1.96 -18.99
N LEU A 70 1.50 -2.20 -18.80
CA LEU A 70 1.98 -3.36 -18.03
C LEU A 70 1.52 -3.30 -16.57
N HIS A 71 1.65 -2.14 -15.91
CA HIS A 71 1.25 -2.02 -14.50
C HIS A 71 -0.27 -2.10 -14.30
N ILE A 72 -1.07 -1.61 -15.25
CA ILE A 72 -2.52 -1.83 -15.22
C ILE A 72 -2.82 -3.34 -15.34
N GLY A 73 -2.16 -4.06 -16.23
CA GLY A 73 -2.30 -5.52 -16.35
C GLY A 73 -1.94 -6.26 -15.06
N VAL A 74 -0.81 -5.88 -14.43
CA VAL A 74 -0.37 -6.44 -13.15
C VAL A 74 -1.34 -6.07 -12.02
N ALA A 75 -1.84 -4.84 -11.98
CA ALA A 75 -2.80 -4.39 -10.98
C ALA A 75 -4.10 -5.21 -11.04
N VAL A 76 -4.62 -5.45 -12.25
CA VAL A 76 -5.81 -6.29 -12.47
C VAL A 76 -5.56 -7.74 -12.04
N LEU A 77 -4.42 -8.31 -12.44
CA LEU A 77 -4.03 -9.66 -12.04
C LEU A 77 -3.91 -9.79 -10.53
N THR A 78 -3.20 -8.85 -9.89
CA THR A 78 -3.03 -8.82 -8.43
C THR A 78 -4.38 -8.66 -7.71
N CYS A 79 -5.26 -7.80 -8.21
CA CYS A 79 -6.60 -7.62 -7.67
C CYS A 79 -7.39 -8.94 -7.70
N ILE A 80 -7.41 -9.65 -8.83
CA ILE A 80 -8.09 -10.94 -8.97
C ILE A 80 -7.50 -11.96 -8.00
N LEU A 81 -6.17 -12.07 -7.93
CA LEU A 81 -5.50 -12.99 -7.00
C LEU A 81 -5.85 -12.68 -5.54
N LEU A 82 -5.81 -11.42 -5.14
CA LEU A 82 -6.17 -11.00 -3.77
C LEU A 82 -7.64 -11.31 -3.45
N LEU A 83 -8.57 -11.11 -4.39
CA LEU A 83 -9.97 -11.48 -4.19
C LEU A 83 -10.19 -12.99 -4.06
N ILE A 84 -9.43 -13.81 -4.79
CA ILE A 84 -9.43 -15.28 -4.64
C ILE A 84 -8.87 -15.65 -3.25
N VAL A 85 -7.75 -15.07 -2.87
CA VAL A 85 -7.11 -15.28 -1.56
C VAL A 85 -8.05 -14.86 -0.43
N MET A 86 -8.78 -13.76 -0.57
CA MET A 86 -9.81 -13.35 0.38
C MET A 86 -10.81 -14.46 0.66
N ARG A 87 -11.34 -15.10 -0.39
CA ARG A 87 -12.29 -16.22 -0.24
C ARG A 87 -11.69 -17.39 0.51
N LEU A 88 -10.44 -17.75 0.19
CA LEU A 88 -9.75 -18.86 0.85
C LEU A 88 -9.48 -18.56 2.33
N LEU A 89 -9.00 -17.36 2.63
CA LEU A 89 -8.63 -16.97 3.99
C LEU A 89 -9.85 -16.87 4.93
N PHE A 90 -10.96 -16.30 4.45
CA PHE A 90 -12.17 -16.12 5.27
C PHE A 90 -13.04 -17.39 5.36
N ASN A 91 -12.82 -18.42 4.51
CA ASN A 91 -13.58 -19.66 4.54
C ASN A 91 -12.97 -20.79 5.40
N GLY A 92 -11.93 -20.51 6.18
CA GLY A 92 -11.41 -21.53 7.09
C GLY A 92 -9.97 -21.41 7.56
N VAL A 93 -9.20 -20.46 7.04
CA VAL A 93 -7.81 -20.27 7.46
C VAL A 93 -7.71 -19.27 8.62
N PHE A 94 -8.49 -18.19 8.55
CA PHE A 94 -8.49 -17.17 9.60
C PHE A 94 -9.46 -17.50 10.73
N ASN A 95 -8.93 -17.65 11.92
CA ASN A 95 -9.73 -17.81 13.13
C ASN A 95 -10.12 -16.44 13.71
N ILE A 96 -10.99 -15.71 12.96
CA ILE A 96 -11.46 -14.37 13.32
C ILE A 96 -12.77 -14.50 14.09
N PRO A 97 -12.96 -13.82 15.24
CA PRO A 97 -14.23 -13.77 15.93
C PRO A 97 -15.37 -13.33 15.00
N VAL A 98 -16.51 -14.01 15.05
CA VAL A 98 -17.66 -13.78 14.16
C VAL A 98 -18.07 -12.30 14.12
N GLN A 99 -18.01 -11.63 15.27
CA GLN A 99 -18.35 -10.23 15.43
C GLN A 99 -17.39 -9.26 14.65
N ARG A 100 -16.17 -9.72 14.34
CA ARG A 100 -15.13 -8.93 13.66
C ARG A 100 -14.94 -9.27 12.18
N ILE A 101 -15.66 -10.27 11.67
CA ILE A 101 -15.54 -10.71 10.26
C ILE A 101 -15.89 -9.57 9.29
N PHE A 102 -16.93 -8.79 9.59
CA PHE A 102 -17.33 -7.66 8.75
C PHE A 102 -16.22 -6.60 8.68
N ALA A 103 -15.70 -6.18 9.83
CA ALA A 103 -14.59 -5.22 9.92
C ALA A 103 -13.34 -5.73 9.18
N ALA A 104 -12.97 -6.99 9.38
CA ALA A 104 -11.84 -7.61 8.71
C ALA A 104 -12.00 -7.64 7.17
N LYS A 105 -13.20 -7.91 6.65
CA LYS A 105 -13.48 -7.86 5.20
C LYS A 105 -13.37 -6.44 4.63
N VAL A 106 -13.87 -5.44 5.34
CA VAL A 106 -13.77 -4.02 4.92
C VAL A 106 -12.30 -3.62 4.84
N ILE A 107 -11.51 -3.93 5.86
CA ILE A 107 -10.08 -3.62 5.89
C ILE A 107 -9.34 -4.35 4.77
N TYR A 108 -9.65 -5.62 4.55
CA TYR A 108 -9.05 -6.39 3.46
C TYR A 108 -9.32 -5.73 2.11
N LEU A 109 -10.56 -5.32 1.83
CA LEU A 109 -10.93 -4.66 0.57
C LEU A 109 -10.27 -3.29 0.42
N SER A 110 -10.19 -2.49 1.49
CA SER A 110 -9.47 -1.20 1.45
C SER A 110 -7.97 -1.40 1.17
N ALA A 111 -7.35 -2.40 1.79
CA ALA A 111 -5.96 -2.73 1.56
C ALA A 111 -5.70 -3.29 0.13
N VAL A 112 -6.64 -4.06 -0.44
CA VAL A 112 -6.60 -4.46 -1.87
C VAL A 112 -6.66 -3.23 -2.77
N ALA A 113 -7.58 -2.30 -2.52
CA ALA A 113 -7.71 -1.07 -3.30
C ALA A 113 -6.44 -0.22 -3.21
N SER A 114 -5.86 -0.06 -2.02
CA SER A 114 -4.59 0.64 -1.80
C SER A 114 -3.44 -0.02 -2.58
N THR A 115 -3.36 -1.35 -2.56
CA THR A 115 -2.33 -2.10 -3.31
C THR A 115 -2.46 -1.88 -4.82
N VAL A 116 -3.68 -1.92 -5.35
CA VAL A 116 -3.94 -1.66 -6.78
C VAL A 116 -3.51 -0.25 -7.17
N LEU A 117 -3.85 0.75 -6.36
CA LEU A 117 -3.43 2.15 -6.59
C LEU A 117 -1.91 2.30 -6.53
N THR A 118 -1.24 1.63 -5.57
CA THR A 118 0.22 1.64 -5.47
C THR A 118 0.87 1.06 -6.74
N ILE A 119 0.35 -0.04 -7.29
CA ILE A 119 0.87 -0.63 -8.53
C ILE A 119 0.69 0.31 -9.71
N ILE A 120 -0.45 0.98 -9.83
CA ILE A 120 -0.74 1.92 -10.92
C ILE A 120 0.16 3.17 -10.83
N ASN A 121 0.59 3.56 -9.62
CA ASN A 121 1.45 4.73 -9.41
C ASN A 121 2.94 4.47 -9.77
N VAL A 122 3.39 3.22 -9.86
CA VAL A 122 4.79 2.88 -10.14
C VAL A 122 5.40 3.59 -11.35
N PRO A 123 4.74 3.69 -12.53
CA PRO A 123 5.30 4.41 -13.66
C PRO A 123 5.59 5.90 -13.37
N TYR A 124 4.72 6.55 -12.59
CA TYR A 124 4.89 7.95 -12.18
C TYR A 124 6.05 8.10 -11.19
N ASP A 125 6.13 7.24 -10.20
CA ASP A 125 7.25 7.21 -9.24
C ASP A 125 8.57 6.96 -9.95
N SER A 126 8.58 6.12 -10.98
CA SER A 126 9.77 5.84 -11.79
C SER A 126 10.28 7.06 -12.55
N VAL A 127 9.38 7.93 -13.04
CA VAL A 127 9.75 9.21 -13.69
C VAL A 127 10.40 10.16 -12.69
N VAL A 128 9.77 10.31 -11.51
CA VAL A 128 10.30 11.20 -10.45
C VAL A 128 11.66 10.71 -9.96
N ASN A 129 11.82 9.39 -9.79
CA ASN A 129 13.10 8.78 -9.42
C ASN A 129 14.18 8.98 -10.49
N ALA A 130 13.84 8.88 -11.78
CA ALA A 130 14.78 9.07 -12.87
C ALA A 130 15.31 10.51 -12.94
N HIS A 131 14.54 11.49 -12.48
CA HIS A 131 14.96 12.88 -12.35
C HIS A 131 15.80 13.16 -11.09
N GLU A 132 16.09 12.14 -10.26
CA GLU A 132 16.91 12.26 -9.04
C GLU A 132 16.43 13.35 -8.06
N ASN A 133 15.12 13.64 -8.07
CA ASN A 133 14.55 14.70 -7.22
C ASN A 133 14.36 14.22 -5.76
N MET A 134 15.48 14.05 -5.05
CA MET A 134 15.51 13.57 -3.67
C MET A 134 14.73 14.45 -2.69
N LEU A 135 14.66 15.76 -2.97
CA LEU A 135 13.92 16.72 -2.14
C LEU A 135 12.40 16.41 -2.16
N TYR A 136 11.87 16.10 -3.34
CA TYR A 136 10.47 15.73 -3.51
C TYR A 136 10.11 14.47 -2.69
N TYR A 137 10.94 13.43 -2.76
CA TYR A 137 10.74 12.22 -1.97
C TYR A 137 10.79 12.46 -0.46
N SER A 138 11.74 13.27 -0.02
CA SER A 138 11.87 13.59 1.40
C SER A 138 10.64 14.34 1.93
N LEU A 139 10.12 15.31 1.17
CA LEU A 139 8.93 16.07 1.54
C LEU A 139 7.68 15.17 1.59
N ILE A 140 7.47 14.31 0.59
CA ILE A 140 6.36 13.34 0.58
C ILE A 140 6.48 12.40 1.77
N GLY A 141 7.67 11.87 2.05
CA GLY A 141 7.88 10.97 3.19
C GLY A 141 7.58 11.62 4.54
N ILE A 142 7.94 12.90 4.72
CA ILE A 142 7.59 13.65 5.92
C ILE A 142 6.08 13.84 6.00
N PHE A 143 5.44 14.23 4.92
CA PHE A 143 4.00 14.43 4.85
C PHE A 143 3.23 13.13 5.14
N GLU A 144 3.64 12.01 4.56
CA GLU A 144 3.08 10.68 4.83
C GLU A 144 3.22 10.31 6.31
N CYS A 145 4.37 10.58 6.91
CA CYS A 145 4.60 10.30 8.32
C CYS A 145 3.67 11.12 9.24
N LEU A 146 3.46 12.39 8.90
CA LEU A 146 2.54 13.28 9.64
C LEU A 146 1.07 12.84 9.46
N LEU A 147 0.68 12.42 8.24
CA LEU A 147 -0.65 11.88 7.98
C LEU A 147 -0.92 10.62 8.80
N ARG A 148 0.01 9.68 8.84
CA ARG A 148 -0.10 8.46 9.65
C ARG A 148 -0.28 8.78 11.14
N LEU A 149 0.45 9.77 11.64
CA LEU A 149 0.29 10.23 13.01
C LEU A 149 -1.10 10.87 13.24
N ALA A 150 -1.56 11.70 12.31
CA ALA A 150 -2.90 12.31 12.37
C ALA A 150 -4.00 11.23 12.37
N ILE A 151 -3.90 10.21 11.50
CA ILE A 151 -4.83 9.07 11.47
C ILE A 151 -4.84 8.34 12.83
N ALA A 152 -3.68 8.13 13.44
CA ALA A 152 -3.61 7.50 14.74
C ALA A 152 -4.33 8.33 15.83
N PHE A 153 -4.19 9.66 15.83
CA PHE A 153 -4.96 10.53 16.73
C PHE A 153 -6.46 10.47 16.47
N VAL A 154 -6.89 10.52 15.20
CA VAL A 154 -8.30 10.37 14.84
C VAL A 154 -8.85 9.05 15.38
N CYS A 155 -8.08 7.97 15.27
CA CYS A 155 -8.47 6.65 15.77
C CYS A 155 -8.65 6.63 17.30
N VAL A 156 -7.82 7.38 18.06
CA VAL A 156 -7.96 7.49 19.53
C VAL A 156 -9.25 8.20 19.93
N TYR A 157 -9.58 9.29 19.26
CA TYR A 157 -10.74 10.14 19.61
C TYR A 157 -12.06 9.67 18.98
N THR A 158 -12.03 8.75 18.04
CA THR A 158 -13.23 8.25 17.38
C THR A 158 -14.00 7.28 18.29
N ASN A 159 -15.33 7.46 18.38
CA ASN A 159 -16.26 6.56 19.06
C ASN A 159 -16.80 5.43 18.16
N SER A 160 -16.49 5.46 16.85
CA SER A 160 -16.84 4.42 15.88
C SER A 160 -15.91 3.21 15.99
N ASP A 161 -16.16 2.16 15.19
CA ASP A 161 -15.28 0.99 15.16
C ASP A 161 -13.87 1.39 14.72
N LYS A 162 -12.97 1.48 15.69
CA LYS A 162 -11.59 1.96 15.54
C LYS A 162 -10.82 1.13 14.52
N LEU A 163 -11.12 -0.16 14.43
CA LEU A 163 -10.47 -1.08 13.51
C LEU A 163 -10.80 -0.71 12.05
N ILE A 164 -12.07 -0.41 11.74
CA ILE A 164 -12.50 0.02 10.41
C ILE A 164 -11.91 1.38 10.07
N VAL A 165 -12.00 2.35 10.98
CA VAL A 165 -11.48 3.70 10.77
C VAL A 165 -10.00 3.67 10.46
N TYR A 166 -9.22 2.94 11.25
CA TYR A 166 -7.79 2.81 11.04
C TYR A 166 -7.45 2.11 9.71
N GLY A 167 -8.11 0.97 9.43
CA GLY A 167 -7.80 0.17 8.26
C GLY A 167 -8.26 0.78 6.92
N VAL A 168 -9.21 1.73 6.94
CA VAL A 168 -9.65 2.45 5.73
C VAL A 168 -8.80 3.70 5.48
N LEU A 169 -8.31 4.35 6.54
CA LEU A 169 -7.54 5.60 6.42
C LEU A 169 -6.03 5.36 6.20
N THR A 170 -5.52 4.15 6.48
CA THR A 170 -4.10 3.81 6.31
C THR A 170 -3.83 3.22 4.94
#